data_ae02eeea2179a0ebfe5c4c1f8b550b19
#
_entry.id   ae02eeea2179a0ebfe5c4c1f8b550b19
#
_cell.length_a   1.000
_cell.length_b   1.000
_cell.length_c   1.000
_cell.angle_alpha   90.00
_cell.angle_beta   90.00
_cell.angle_gamma   90.00
#
_symmetry.space_group_name_H-M   'P 1'
#
loop_
_entity.id
_entity.type
_entity.pdbx_description
1 polymer ?
#
loop_
_entity_poly.entity_id
_entity_poly.type
_entity_poly.pdbx_seq_one_letter_code
_entity_poly.pdbx_strand_id
1 'polypeptide(L)'
;MNRNEFLAELHVDVEKIVLEQGYIVSRENERNEYVYVIESGFCSFCRDNHISGFLSEDDMIGIFDILDGEKSTMTIQTLTTVTALRFKKTGAIKQMINTPQKSYYFYSRLQRYQQQFVDKSIILTLSANERLTKCLKLIADTYGEPLDGGIMLPKAFTIDIIANYVEIRSEHMHYLYKKMIQTGRIKNHNGQLLILIDK
;
A
#
# COMPACT_ATOMS: atom_id res chain seq x y z
N MET A 1 8.82 19.23 5.22
CA MET A 1 8.78 18.38 6.45
C MET A 1 8.87 16.93 6.02
N ASN A 2 9.86 16.23 6.49
CA ASN A 2 9.99 14.77 6.33
C ASN A 2 9.36 14.02 7.52
N ARG A 3 9.34 12.66 7.48
CA ARG A 3 8.78 11.80 8.54
C ARG A 3 9.36 12.10 9.92
N ASN A 4 10.67 12.19 10.03
CA ASN A 4 11.36 12.35 11.31
C ASN A 4 11.09 13.73 11.93
N GLU A 5 11.07 14.77 11.11
CA GLU A 5 10.68 16.11 11.53
C GLU A 5 9.23 16.14 12.02
N PHE A 6 8.32 15.50 11.26
CA PHE A 6 6.91 15.41 11.65
C PHE A 6 6.73 14.72 13.02
N LEU A 7 7.36 13.57 13.21
CA LEU A 7 7.25 12.79 14.46
C LEU A 7 7.87 13.52 15.65
N ALA A 8 9.02 14.15 15.46
CA ALA A 8 9.69 14.93 16.52
C ALA A 8 8.83 16.10 17.02
N GLU A 9 8.03 16.69 16.13
CA GLU A 9 7.15 17.80 16.47
C GLU A 9 5.78 17.38 17.05
N LEU A 10 5.43 16.09 17.02
CA LEU A 10 4.13 15.64 17.54
C LEU A 10 4.04 15.62 19.07
N HIS A 11 5.17 15.66 19.78
CA HIS A 11 5.23 15.59 21.26
C HIS A 11 4.34 14.46 21.83
N VAL A 12 4.41 13.27 21.25
CA VAL A 12 3.70 12.04 21.65
C VAL A 12 4.72 10.94 21.90
N ASP A 13 4.36 10.00 22.76
CA ASP A 13 5.16 8.79 22.95
C ASP A 13 5.13 7.94 21.70
N VAL A 14 6.26 7.76 21.06
CA VAL A 14 6.43 6.97 19.84
C VAL A 14 7.15 5.68 20.16
N GLU A 15 6.55 4.55 19.78
CA GLU A 15 7.10 3.23 19.96
C GLU A 15 7.47 2.62 18.60
N LYS A 16 8.68 2.09 18.45
CA LYS A 16 9.09 1.33 17.30
C LYS A 16 8.66 -0.13 17.45
N ILE A 17 7.91 -0.64 16.46
CA ILE A 17 7.40 -2.01 16.47
C ILE A 17 7.77 -2.73 15.18
N VAL A 18 7.80 -4.07 15.25
CA VAL A 18 7.96 -4.96 14.10
C VAL A 18 6.71 -5.85 14.02
N LEU A 19 6.10 -5.89 12.85
CA LEU A 19 4.91 -6.67 12.56
C LEU A 19 5.26 -7.74 11.53
N GLU A 20 4.98 -8.99 11.86
CA GLU A 20 5.22 -10.11 10.97
C GLU A 20 4.31 -10.06 9.73
N GLN A 21 4.71 -10.74 8.66
CA GLN A 21 3.89 -10.90 7.47
C GLN A 21 2.53 -11.55 7.80
N GLY A 22 1.45 -11.01 7.23
CA GLY A 22 0.08 -11.49 7.46
C GLY A 22 -0.59 -10.91 8.71
N TYR A 23 0.11 -10.07 9.48
CA TYR A 23 -0.47 -9.44 10.67
C TYR A 23 -1.55 -8.42 10.27
N ILE A 24 -2.70 -8.46 10.97
CA ILE A 24 -3.77 -7.48 10.77
C ILE A 24 -3.56 -6.32 11.72
N VAL A 25 -3.20 -5.18 11.16
CA VAL A 25 -2.91 -3.95 11.91
C VAL A 25 -4.18 -3.24 12.34
N SER A 26 -5.21 -3.27 11.49
CA SER A 26 -6.53 -2.69 11.74
C SER A 26 -7.57 -3.53 11.03
N ARG A 27 -8.75 -3.75 11.65
CA ARG A 27 -9.89 -4.42 11.02
C ARG A 27 -11.01 -3.43 10.74
N GLU A 28 -11.65 -3.57 9.59
CA GLU A 28 -12.89 -2.84 9.32
C GLU A 28 -13.95 -3.16 10.38
N ASN A 29 -14.73 -2.16 10.74
CA ASN A 29 -15.75 -2.20 11.79
C ASN A 29 -15.22 -2.41 13.23
N GLU A 30 -13.89 -2.45 13.44
CA GLU A 30 -13.27 -2.46 14.78
C GLU A 30 -12.60 -1.10 15.08
N ARG A 31 -12.47 -0.77 16.37
CA ARG A 31 -11.77 0.45 16.80
C ARG A 31 -10.27 0.25 16.72
N ASN A 32 -9.59 1.23 16.15
CA ASN A 32 -8.14 1.31 16.16
C ASN A 32 -7.70 2.57 16.92
N GLU A 33 -6.99 2.38 18.02
CA GLU A 33 -6.54 3.47 18.91
C GLU A 33 -5.20 4.08 18.50
N TYR A 34 -4.53 3.51 17.50
CA TYR A 34 -3.18 3.89 17.15
C TYR A 34 -3.09 4.44 15.72
N VAL A 35 -2.11 5.32 15.53
CA VAL A 35 -1.55 5.65 14.22
C VAL A 35 -0.20 4.95 14.10
N TYR A 36 0.09 4.44 12.91
CA TYR A 36 1.38 3.86 12.58
C TYR A 36 1.96 4.60 11.39
N VAL A 37 3.25 4.88 11.43
CA VAL A 37 4.02 5.40 10.28
C VAL A 37 4.99 4.31 9.86
N ILE A 38 4.86 3.85 8.63
CA ILE A 38 5.67 2.74 8.11
C ILE A 38 7.11 3.24 7.87
N GLU A 39 8.08 2.54 8.47
CA GLU A 39 9.51 2.77 8.19
C GLU A 39 10.02 1.87 7.06
N SER A 40 9.51 0.62 6.99
CA SER A 40 9.86 -0.33 5.94
C SER A 40 8.81 -1.43 5.80
N GLY A 41 8.77 -2.08 4.65
CA GLY A 41 7.83 -3.14 4.34
C GLY A 41 6.58 -2.65 3.63
N PHE A 42 5.64 -3.57 3.39
CA PHE A 42 4.42 -3.32 2.64
C PHE A 42 3.19 -3.81 3.39
N CYS A 43 2.11 -3.03 3.32
CA CYS A 43 0.77 -3.43 3.72
C CYS A 43 -0.19 -3.31 2.53
N SER A 44 -1.31 -4.04 2.59
CA SER A 44 -2.50 -3.75 1.80
C SER A 44 -3.57 -3.13 2.68
N PHE A 45 -4.41 -2.30 2.10
CA PHE A 45 -5.68 -1.93 2.72
C PHE A 45 -6.83 -2.47 1.86
N CYS A 46 -7.79 -3.11 2.52
CA CYS A 46 -8.89 -3.78 1.84
C CYS A 46 -10.22 -3.53 2.55
N ARG A 47 -11.31 -3.71 1.82
CA ARG A 47 -12.67 -3.73 2.34
C ARG A 47 -13.38 -4.95 1.78
N ASP A 48 -14.13 -5.67 2.63
CA ASP A 48 -14.80 -6.92 2.22
C ASP A 48 -13.86 -7.89 1.50
N ASN A 49 -12.60 -8.00 1.95
CA ASN A 49 -11.51 -8.78 1.35
C ASN A 49 -11.05 -8.34 -0.07
N HIS A 50 -11.52 -7.21 -0.59
CA HIS A 50 -11.05 -6.63 -1.85
C HIS A 50 -9.95 -5.60 -1.57
N ILE A 51 -8.76 -5.86 -2.05
CA ILE A 51 -7.63 -4.93 -1.90
C ILE A 51 -7.95 -3.65 -2.67
N SER A 52 -7.90 -2.52 -1.96
CA SER A 52 -8.15 -1.19 -2.52
C SER A 52 -6.87 -0.42 -2.82
N GLY A 53 -5.76 -0.82 -2.20
CA GLY A 53 -4.46 -0.24 -2.45
C GLY A 53 -3.36 -0.79 -1.54
N PHE A 54 -2.21 -0.16 -1.59
CA PHE A 54 -0.99 -0.59 -0.92
C PHE A 54 -0.34 0.55 -0.15
N LEU A 55 0.31 0.19 0.95
CA LEU A 55 1.04 1.11 1.82
C LEU A 55 2.48 0.66 1.91
N SER A 56 3.38 1.61 1.93
CA SER A 56 4.83 1.40 2.00
C SER A 56 5.49 2.43 2.92
N GLU A 57 6.79 2.55 2.84
CA GLU A 57 7.56 3.54 3.59
C GLU A 57 6.93 4.95 3.52
N ASP A 58 6.91 5.64 4.66
CA ASP A 58 6.30 6.95 4.91
C ASP A 58 4.77 7.00 4.84
N ASP A 59 4.07 5.90 4.52
CA ASP A 59 2.61 5.89 4.62
C ASP A 59 2.15 5.74 6.07
N MET A 60 0.94 6.24 6.34
CA MET A 60 0.36 6.26 7.69
C MET A 60 -0.85 5.35 7.76
N ILE A 61 -0.90 4.45 8.73
CA ILE A 61 -2.07 3.60 9.05
C ILE A 61 -2.88 4.27 10.16
N GLY A 62 -4.20 4.16 10.10
CA GLY A 62 -5.12 4.66 11.13
C GLY A 62 -5.52 6.11 10.96
N ILE A 63 -5.28 6.70 9.78
CA ILE A 63 -5.65 8.08 9.48
C ILE A 63 -7.00 8.24 8.79
N PHE A 64 -7.58 7.18 8.25
CA PHE A 64 -8.93 7.23 7.66
C PHE A 64 -10.03 7.54 8.69
N ASP A 65 -9.85 7.03 9.91
CA ASP A 65 -10.83 7.10 11.00
C ASP A 65 -10.38 8.07 12.08
N ILE A 66 -9.55 9.03 11.72
CA ILE A 66 -8.81 9.83 12.70
C ILE A 66 -9.71 10.85 13.41
N LEU A 67 -10.78 11.31 12.75
CA LEU A 67 -11.58 12.43 13.25
C LEU A 67 -12.62 12.04 14.32
N ASP A 68 -13.07 10.80 14.35
CA ASP A 68 -14.26 10.44 15.13
C ASP A 68 -14.07 9.40 16.24
N GLY A 69 -12.87 8.82 16.38
CA GLY A 69 -12.65 7.69 17.30
C GLY A 69 -13.54 6.49 16.98
N GLU A 70 -14.00 6.43 15.73
CA GLU A 70 -14.94 5.46 15.21
C GLU A 70 -14.24 4.16 14.77
N LYS A 71 -15.04 3.28 14.26
CA LYS A 71 -14.57 1.99 13.73
C LYS A 71 -13.82 2.19 12.43
N SER A 72 -12.78 1.41 12.24
CA SER A 72 -12.00 1.44 10.99
C SER A 72 -12.86 1.10 9.79
N THR A 73 -12.72 1.88 8.73
CA THR A 73 -13.43 1.66 7.45
C THR A 73 -12.74 0.62 6.57
N MET A 74 -11.49 0.27 6.91
CA MET A 74 -10.66 -0.64 6.14
C MET A 74 -9.94 -1.64 7.04
N THR A 75 -9.76 -2.86 6.53
CA THR A 75 -8.80 -3.82 7.08
C THR A 75 -7.43 -3.54 6.47
N ILE A 76 -6.41 -3.46 7.33
CA ILE A 76 -5.03 -3.25 6.91
C ILE A 76 -4.20 -4.46 7.35
N GLN A 77 -3.54 -5.11 6.39
CA GLN A 77 -2.75 -6.31 6.61
C GLN A 77 -1.34 -6.14 6.03
N THR A 78 -0.34 -6.61 6.77
CA THR A 78 1.04 -6.64 6.32
C THR A 78 1.23 -7.69 5.21
N LEU A 79 1.87 -7.27 4.11
CA LEU A 79 2.25 -8.16 2.99
C LEU A 79 3.68 -8.69 3.13
N THR A 80 4.50 -8.02 3.92
CA THR A 80 5.85 -8.43 4.32
C THR A 80 6.01 -8.19 5.82
N THR A 81 7.15 -8.52 6.40
CA THR A 81 7.52 -7.95 7.70
C THR A 81 7.58 -6.43 7.57
N VAL A 82 6.92 -5.73 8.48
CA VAL A 82 6.80 -4.27 8.51
C VAL A 82 7.41 -3.73 9.78
N THR A 83 8.30 -2.76 9.65
CA THR A 83 8.75 -1.93 10.77
C THR A 83 7.97 -0.63 10.75
N ALA A 84 7.37 -0.25 11.87
CA ALA A 84 6.57 0.96 11.97
C ALA A 84 6.79 1.69 13.30
N LEU A 85 6.55 2.99 13.28
CA LEU A 85 6.49 3.85 14.45
C LEU A 85 5.03 4.04 14.85
N ARG A 86 4.67 3.62 16.07
CA ARG A 86 3.31 3.61 16.59
C ARG A 86 3.13 4.65 17.68
N PHE A 87 2.00 5.35 17.67
CA PHE A 87 1.58 6.27 18.74
C PHE A 87 0.06 6.32 18.86
N LYS A 88 -0.44 6.72 20.04
CA LYS A 88 -1.89 6.82 20.30
C LYS A 88 -2.52 7.97 19.52
N LYS A 89 -3.71 7.74 18.96
CA LYS A 89 -4.52 8.78 18.29
C LYS A 89 -4.87 9.92 19.23
N THR A 90 -5.15 9.60 20.51
CA THR A 90 -5.54 10.59 21.51
C THR A 90 -4.45 11.66 21.67
N GLY A 91 -4.81 12.91 21.42
CA GLY A 91 -3.90 14.05 21.48
C GLY A 91 -3.07 14.26 20.21
N ALA A 92 -2.72 13.21 19.48
CA ALA A 92 -1.91 13.30 18.26
C ALA A 92 -2.65 14.08 17.15
N ILE A 93 -3.97 13.85 17.00
CA ILE A 93 -4.78 14.50 15.95
C ILE A 93 -4.69 16.02 16.01
N LYS A 94 -4.91 16.60 17.22
CA LYS A 94 -4.81 18.05 17.39
C LYS A 94 -3.42 18.57 17.04
N GLN A 95 -2.39 17.79 17.32
CA GLN A 95 -1.02 18.17 17.02
C GLN A 95 -0.67 18.02 15.53
N MET A 96 -1.26 17.04 14.85
CA MET A 96 -1.06 16.85 13.41
C MET A 96 -1.58 18.02 12.56
N ILE A 97 -2.59 18.73 13.06
CA ILE A 97 -3.27 19.80 12.30
C ILE A 97 -3.06 21.22 12.89
N ASN A 98 -2.22 21.34 13.91
CA ASN A 98 -2.04 22.62 14.62
C ASN A 98 -1.09 23.61 13.93
N THR A 99 -0.31 23.16 12.94
CA THR A 99 0.56 24.01 12.13
C THR A 99 0.39 23.70 10.65
N PRO A 100 0.60 24.69 9.75
CA PRO A 100 0.49 24.47 8.31
C PRO A 100 1.40 23.35 7.78
N GLN A 101 2.61 23.21 8.30
CA GLN A 101 3.59 22.22 7.85
C GLN A 101 3.13 20.80 8.20
N LYS A 102 2.61 20.58 9.42
CA LYS A 102 2.07 19.27 9.86
C LYS A 102 0.79 18.92 9.10
N SER A 103 -0.11 19.90 8.95
CA SER A 103 -1.32 19.73 8.16
C SER A 103 -1.01 19.35 6.72
N TYR A 104 -0.01 19.98 6.10
CA TYR A 104 0.42 19.63 4.75
C TYR A 104 0.98 18.21 4.66
N TYR A 105 1.84 17.82 5.60
CA TYR A 105 2.39 16.46 5.66
C TYR A 105 1.27 15.43 5.79
N PHE A 106 0.37 15.61 6.75
CA PHE A 106 -0.79 14.75 6.98
C PHE A 106 -1.69 14.66 5.73
N TYR A 107 -2.06 15.81 5.15
CA TYR A 107 -2.89 15.86 3.95
C TYR A 107 -2.23 15.18 2.75
N SER A 108 -0.93 15.31 2.58
CA SER A 108 -0.20 14.65 1.50
C SER A 108 -0.30 13.12 1.57
N ARG A 109 -0.37 12.55 2.79
CA ARG A 109 -0.59 11.10 2.98
C ARG A 109 -2.01 10.70 2.63
N LEU A 110 -3.01 11.46 3.06
CA LEU A 110 -4.41 11.23 2.65
C LEU A 110 -4.57 11.31 1.13
N GLN A 111 -3.91 12.26 0.47
CA GLN A 111 -3.97 12.42 -0.97
C GLN A 111 -3.44 11.18 -1.71
N ARG A 112 -2.39 10.54 -1.21
CA ARG A 112 -1.89 9.27 -1.78
C ARG A 112 -2.93 8.16 -1.74
N TYR A 113 -3.71 8.04 -0.67
CA TYR A 113 -4.81 7.09 -0.59
C TYR A 113 -5.90 7.41 -1.62
N GLN A 114 -6.31 8.68 -1.70
CA GLN A 114 -7.32 9.11 -2.68
C GLN A 114 -6.88 8.77 -4.11
N GLN A 115 -5.61 9.03 -4.44
CA GLN A 115 -5.07 8.69 -5.75
C GLN A 115 -5.15 7.19 -6.04
N GLN A 116 -4.83 6.33 -5.08
CA GLN A 116 -4.94 4.88 -5.27
C GLN A 116 -6.38 4.42 -5.53
N PHE A 117 -7.39 5.02 -4.87
CA PHE A 117 -8.79 4.73 -5.16
C PHE A 117 -9.19 5.16 -6.57
N VAL A 118 -8.74 6.33 -7.03
CA VAL A 118 -8.98 6.81 -8.39
C VAL A 118 -8.33 5.88 -9.39
N ASP A 119 -7.06 5.53 -9.20
CA ASP A 119 -6.32 4.63 -10.09
C ASP A 119 -6.98 3.25 -10.18
N LYS A 120 -7.38 2.67 -9.04
CA LYS A 120 -8.12 1.41 -9.02
C LYS A 120 -9.44 1.53 -9.76
N SER A 121 -10.21 2.59 -9.52
CA SER A 121 -11.48 2.80 -10.21
C SER A 121 -11.32 2.81 -11.72
N ILE A 122 -10.29 3.49 -12.24
CA ILE A 122 -9.97 3.52 -13.66
C ILE A 122 -9.54 2.13 -14.15
N ILE A 123 -8.68 1.42 -13.40
CA ILE A 123 -8.25 0.07 -13.75
C ILE A 123 -9.46 -0.86 -13.91
N LEU A 124 -10.43 -0.81 -13.01
CA LEU A 124 -11.59 -1.70 -13.03
C LEU A 124 -12.54 -1.47 -14.22
N THR A 125 -12.46 -0.35 -14.92
CA THR A 125 -13.25 -0.14 -16.16
C THR A 125 -12.69 -0.86 -17.39
N LEU A 126 -11.45 -1.37 -17.29
CA LEU A 126 -10.74 -1.97 -18.41
C LEU A 126 -11.04 -3.47 -18.57
N SER A 127 -10.67 -4.06 -19.70
CA SER A 127 -10.67 -5.52 -19.87
C SER A 127 -9.62 -6.19 -18.96
N ALA A 128 -9.78 -7.47 -18.64
CA ALA A 128 -8.89 -8.19 -17.72
C ALA A 128 -7.41 -8.10 -18.12
N ASN A 129 -7.10 -8.20 -19.41
CA ASN A 129 -5.72 -8.10 -19.90
C ASN A 129 -5.16 -6.68 -19.72
N GLU A 130 -5.97 -5.66 -19.99
CA GLU A 130 -5.59 -4.26 -19.80
C GLU A 130 -5.45 -3.92 -18.31
N ARG A 131 -6.36 -4.42 -17.43
CA ARG A 131 -6.26 -4.28 -15.97
C ARG A 131 -4.90 -4.76 -15.47
N LEU A 132 -4.54 -5.99 -15.86
CA LEU A 132 -3.26 -6.58 -15.44
C LEU A 132 -2.08 -5.75 -15.96
N THR A 133 -2.07 -5.37 -17.22
CA THR A 133 -0.99 -4.58 -17.82
C THR A 133 -0.84 -3.22 -17.13
N LYS A 134 -1.95 -2.52 -16.91
CA LYS A 134 -1.94 -1.20 -16.27
C LYS A 134 -1.57 -1.27 -14.80
N CYS A 135 -2.03 -2.30 -14.09
CA CYS A 135 -1.67 -2.56 -12.70
C CYS A 135 -0.18 -2.84 -12.55
N LEU A 136 0.38 -3.73 -13.36
CA LEU A 136 1.82 -4.04 -13.33
C LEU A 136 2.66 -2.80 -13.59
N LYS A 137 2.27 -1.97 -14.56
CA LYS A 137 2.94 -0.69 -14.81
C LYS A 137 2.85 0.24 -13.60
N LEU A 138 1.67 0.40 -13.02
CA LEU A 138 1.47 1.26 -11.84
C LEU A 138 2.35 0.82 -10.66
N ILE A 139 2.39 -0.49 -10.38
CA ILE A 139 3.21 -1.05 -9.30
C ILE A 139 4.70 -0.86 -9.61
N ALA A 140 5.12 -1.07 -10.87
CA ALA A 140 6.50 -0.87 -11.30
C ALA A 140 6.94 0.60 -11.15
N ASP A 141 6.13 1.52 -11.62
CA ASP A 141 6.41 2.95 -11.57
C ASP A 141 6.46 3.48 -10.12
N THR A 142 5.70 2.86 -9.20
CA THR A 142 5.57 3.33 -7.81
C THR A 142 6.54 2.64 -6.85
N TYR A 143 6.77 1.33 -7.01
CA TYR A 143 7.46 0.50 -6.03
C TYR A 143 8.58 -0.34 -6.63
N GLY A 144 8.74 -0.31 -7.96
CA GLY A 144 9.71 -1.15 -8.67
C GLY A 144 11.14 -0.67 -8.53
N GLU A 145 12.06 -1.60 -8.55
CA GLU A 145 13.50 -1.34 -8.55
C GLU A 145 14.06 -1.58 -9.95
N PRO A 146 14.77 -0.61 -10.54
CA PRO A 146 15.42 -0.81 -11.83
C PRO A 146 16.42 -1.96 -11.77
N LEU A 147 16.33 -2.86 -12.75
CA LEU A 147 17.27 -3.95 -12.97
C LEU A 147 17.67 -3.99 -14.45
N ASP A 148 18.82 -4.60 -14.77
CA ASP A 148 19.24 -4.72 -16.16
C ASP A 148 18.15 -5.43 -17.00
N GLY A 149 17.66 -4.72 -18.00
CA GLY A 149 16.60 -5.17 -18.90
C GLY A 149 15.16 -5.03 -18.39
N GLY A 150 14.91 -4.43 -17.23
CA GLY A 150 13.53 -4.28 -16.73
C GLY A 150 13.39 -3.60 -15.39
N ILE A 151 12.21 -3.79 -14.79
CA ILE A 151 11.89 -3.30 -13.44
C ILE A 151 11.45 -4.50 -12.59
N MET A 152 12.15 -4.73 -11.49
CA MET A 152 11.84 -5.77 -10.52
C MET A 152 10.73 -5.28 -9.58
N LEU A 153 9.66 -6.06 -9.42
CA LEU A 153 8.64 -5.77 -8.42
C LEU A 153 9.05 -6.32 -7.04
N PRO A 154 8.73 -5.60 -5.95
CA PRO A 154 8.91 -6.12 -4.60
C PRO A 154 8.19 -7.46 -4.38
N LYS A 155 8.74 -8.31 -3.50
CA LYS A 155 8.17 -9.64 -3.17
C LYS A 155 6.74 -9.57 -2.61
N ALA A 156 6.32 -8.44 -2.09
CA ALA A 156 4.96 -8.19 -1.62
C ALA A 156 3.91 -8.40 -2.72
N PHE A 157 4.24 -8.14 -3.99
CA PHE A 157 3.32 -8.17 -5.13
C PHE A 157 3.30 -9.54 -5.80
N THR A 158 2.74 -10.52 -5.08
CA THR A 158 2.51 -11.87 -5.64
C THR A 158 1.38 -11.84 -6.67
N ILE A 159 1.28 -12.89 -7.48
CA ILE A 159 0.20 -13.03 -8.47
C ILE A 159 -1.18 -12.95 -7.80
N ASP A 160 -1.34 -13.56 -6.62
CA ASP A 160 -2.62 -13.58 -5.91
C ASP A 160 -2.98 -12.19 -5.34
N ILE A 161 -2.02 -11.45 -4.83
CA ILE A 161 -2.21 -10.06 -4.38
C ILE A 161 -2.62 -9.17 -5.55
N ILE A 162 -1.94 -9.30 -6.70
CA ILE A 162 -2.28 -8.56 -7.91
C ILE A 162 -3.66 -8.98 -8.44
N ALA A 163 -3.97 -10.29 -8.47
CA ALA A 163 -5.27 -10.82 -8.91
C ALA A 163 -6.43 -10.24 -8.08
N ASN A 164 -6.27 -10.20 -6.74
CA ASN A 164 -7.25 -9.60 -5.84
C ASN A 164 -7.41 -8.10 -6.14
N TYR A 165 -6.31 -7.36 -6.26
CA TYR A 165 -6.36 -5.91 -6.52
C TYR A 165 -7.07 -5.56 -7.83
N VAL A 166 -6.81 -6.30 -8.92
CA VAL A 166 -7.43 -6.07 -10.23
C VAL A 166 -8.76 -6.81 -10.42
N GLU A 167 -9.22 -7.53 -9.41
CA GLU A 167 -10.48 -8.29 -9.42
C GLU A 167 -10.57 -9.27 -10.61
N ILE A 168 -9.50 -10.04 -10.80
CA ILE A 168 -9.42 -11.13 -11.78
C ILE A 168 -9.38 -12.46 -11.02
N ARG A 169 -10.24 -13.41 -11.40
CA ARG A 169 -10.25 -14.75 -10.80
C ARG A 169 -8.90 -15.45 -11.00
N SER A 170 -8.46 -16.22 -9.99
CA SER A 170 -7.14 -16.85 -9.95
C SER A 170 -6.80 -17.65 -11.22
N GLU A 171 -7.75 -18.48 -11.71
CA GLU A 171 -7.51 -19.29 -12.91
C GLU A 171 -7.24 -18.42 -14.15
N HIS A 172 -8.04 -17.36 -14.34
CA HIS A 172 -7.87 -16.43 -15.46
C HIS A 172 -6.58 -15.61 -15.28
N MET A 173 -6.25 -15.23 -14.07
CA MET A 173 -5.00 -14.53 -13.76
C MET A 173 -3.77 -15.37 -14.13
N HIS A 174 -3.75 -16.67 -13.75
CA HIS A 174 -2.68 -17.58 -14.14
C HIS A 174 -2.56 -17.76 -15.66
N TYR A 175 -3.69 -17.79 -16.38
CA TYR A 175 -3.67 -17.81 -17.83
C TYR A 175 -3.02 -16.55 -18.43
N LEU A 176 -3.45 -15.37 -17.98
CA LEU A 176 -2.90 -14.09 -18.46
C LEU A 176 -1.40 -13.96 -18.12
N TYR A 177 -1.02 -14.37 -16.92
CA TYR A 177 0.38 -14.39 -16.48
C TYR A 177 1.27 -15.25 -17.39
N LYS A 178 0.84 -16.50 -17.67
CA LYS A 178 1.56 -17.40 -18.60
C LYS A 178 1.70 -16.76 -19.98
N LYS A 179 0.63 -16.13 -20.49
CA LYS A 179 0.66 -15.43 -21.77
C LYS A 179 1.66 -14.27 -21.77
N MET A 180 1.74 -13.48 -20.69
CA MET A 180 2.71 -12.38 -20.59
C MET A 180 4.17 -12.89 -20.54
N ILE A 181 4.41 -14.04 -19.90
CA ILE A 181 5.74 -14.70 -19.96
C ILE A 181 6.07 -15.14 -21.39
N GLN A 182 5.15 -15.83 -22.05
CA GLN A 182 5.35 -16.32 -23.43
C GLN A 182 5.61 -15.19 -24.44
N THR A 183 4.97 -14.04 -24.22
CA THR A 183 5.18 -12.84 -25.07
C THR A 183 6.38 -11.98 -24.64
N GLY A 184 7.16 -12.42 -23.65
CA GLY A 184 8.34 -11.70 -23.21
C GLY A 184 8.10 -10.38 -22.49
N ARG A 185 6.89 -10.15 -21.98
CA ARG A 185 6.57 -8.91 -21.25
C ARG A 185 7.00 -8.95 -19.79
N ILE A 186 6.98 -10.14 -19.19
CA ILE A 186 7.40 -10.37 -17.81
C ILE A 186 8.25 -11.63 -17.73
N LYS A 187 9.08 -11.71 -16.70
CA LYS A 187 9.83 -12.92 -16.32
C LYS A 187 9.69 -13.18 -14.83
N ASN A 188 9.81 -14.43 -14.43
CA ASN A 188 10.04 -14.79 -13.03
C ASN A 188 11.57 -14.75 -12.80
N HIS A 189 12.00 -13.91 -11.85
CA HIS A 189 13.39 -13.80 -11.45
C HIS A 189 13.50 -14.08 -9.95
N ASN A 190 13.99 -15.26 -9.58
CA ASN A 190 14.12 -15.67 -8.18
C ASN A 190 12.86 -15.53 -7.33
N GLY A 191 11.70 -15.86 -7.92
CA GLY A 191 10.41 -15.78 -7.22
C GLY A 191 9.76 -14.39 -7.23
N GLN A 192 10.39 -13.40 -7.87
CA GLN A 192 9.86 -12.06 -8.07
C GLN A 192 9.48 -11.83 -9.54
N LEU A 193 8.56 -10.90 -9.75
CA LEU A 193 8.15 -10.47 -11.09
C LEU A 193 9.15 -9.43 -11.61
N LEU A 194 9.73 -9.71 -12.76
CA LEU A 194 10.50 -8.76 -13.55
C LEU A 194 9.66 -8.33 -14.75
N ILE A 195 9.33 -7.05 -14.81
CA ILE A 195 8.67 -6.45 -15.97
C ILE A 195 9.75 -6.03 -16.96
N LEU A 196 9.66 -6.54 -18.19
CA LEU A 196 10.63 -6.23 -19.23
C LEU A 196 10.26 -4.90 -19.91
N ILE A 197 11.26 -4.05 -20.11
CA ILE A 197 11.10 -2.81 -20.87
C ILE A 197 11.36 -3.15 -22.32
N ASP A 198 10.38 -2.88 -23.21
CA ASP A 198 10.56 -3.00 -24.64
C ASP A 198 11.77 -2.14 -25.07
N LYS A 199 12.71 -2.75 -25.79
CA LYS A 199 13.88 -2.06 -26.36
C LYS A 199 13.47 -1.22 -27.54
#